data_661b848496f65b6c42b713a158f1dcc5
#
_entry.id   661b848496f65b6c42b713a158f1dcc5
#
_cell.length_a   1.000
_cell.length_b   1.000
_cell.length_c   1.000
_cell.angle_alpha   90.00
_cell.angle_beta   90.00
_cell.angle_gamma   90.00
#
_symmetry.space_group_name_H-M   'P 1'
#
loop_
_entity.id
_entity.type
_entity.pdbx_description
1 polymer ?
#
loop_
_entity_poly.entity_id
_entity_poly.type
_entity_poly.pdbx_seq_one_letter_code
_entity_poly.pdbx_strand_id
1 'polypeptide(L)'
;MIPKKNIKIKFLEIPIFFFFIWLCFCNSPTKADLPRGLITEGLNFYDEGKYADALQKWKSASKVGSQEADFLLGFLYDGILQNDKEALFFFEKAALSGHVQAQVNVGLKYERGEGTNVNKDKAIYWYSQAAFNQDDIAQFRLASLLQKVSGKARESHFWFAKSAELGNAEAHLALATNFILGRGVGKNLTLAHVSCNLATFLSRDIDSISRSIQLRTELETKMSTDQIKEAERLSRKCIEKKFKECMSYLIELE
;
A
#
# COMPACT_ATOMS: atom_id res chain seq x y z
N MET A 1 -14.62 -34.22 66.01
CA MET A 1 -16.02 -34.29 65.56
C MET A 1 -16.48 -32.88 65.23
N ILE A 2 -16.59 -32.53 63.97
CA ILE A 2 -17.05 -31.22 63.52
C ILE A 2 -18.37 -31.50 62.75
N PRO A 3 -19.48 -30.83 63.03
CA PRO A 3 -20.76 -31.12 62.42
C PRO A 3 -20.83 -30.53 60.97
N LYS A 4 -21.25 -31.36 60.02
CA LYS A 4 -21.58 -30.97 58.64
C LYS A 4 -22.86 -30.11 58.63
N LYS A 5 -22.72 -28.81 58.26
CA LYS A 5 -23.88 -27.97 57.96
C LYS A 5 -24.31 -28.21 56.53
N ASN A 6 -25.50 -28.75 56.35
CA ASN A 6 -26.20 -28.84 55.04
C ASN A 6 -26.63 -27.44 54.60
N ILE A 7 -26.00 -26.90 53.55
CA ILE A 7 -26.46 -25.68 52.88
C ILE A 7 -27.42 -26.12 51.76
N LYS A 8 -28.71 -25.93 51.99
CA LYS A 8 -29.72 -26.05 50.92
C LYS A 8 -29.62 -24.82 50.02
N ILE A 9 -29.10 -24.98 48.81
CA ILE A 9 -29.14 -23.95 47.77
C ILE A 9 -30.58 -23.91 47.24
N LYS A 10 -31.31 -22.84 47.55
CA LYS A 10 -32.56 -22.52 46.90
C LYS A 10 -32.26 -22.08 45.49
N PHE A 11 -32.67 -22.86 44.47
CA PHE A 11 -32.74 -22.39 43.11
C PHE A 11 -33.78 -21.25 43.07
N LEU A 12 -33.28 -20.02 42.79
CA LEU A 12 -34.16 -18.92 42.44
C LEU A 12 -34.70 -19.21 41.04
N GLU A 13 -35.99 -19.42 40.92
CA GLU A 13 -36.67 -19.45 39.63
C GLU A 13 -36.56 -18.06 39.00
N ILE A 14 -35.66 -17.92 38.01
CA ILE A 14 -35.55 -16.70 37.19
C ILE A 14 -36.75 -16.76 36.25
N PRO A 15 -37.68 -15.78 36.28
CA PRO A 15 -38.88 -15.83 35.43
C PRO A 15 -38.43 -15.80 33.95
N ILE A 16 -39.03 -16.68 33.15
CA ILE A 16 -38.78 -16.86 31.70
C ILE A 16 -38.83 -15.53 30.93
N PHE A 17 -39.48 -14.52 31.48
CA PHE A 17 -39.55 -13.17 30.92
C PHE A 17 -38.18 -12.45 30.85
N PHE A 18 -37.25 -12.73 31.75
CA PHE A 18 -35.89 -12.16 31.71
C PHE A 18 -35.01 -12.86 30.67
N PHE A 19 -35.29 -14.12 30.33
CA PHE A 19 -34.54 -14.86 29.32
C PHE A 19 -34.83 -14.33 27.89
N PHE A 20 -36.08 -13.92 27.61
CA PHE A 20 -36.44 -13.30 26.33
C PHE A 20 -35.86 -11.88 26.16
N ILE A 21 -35.76 -11.10 27.22
CA ILE A 21 -35.15 -9.76 27.18
C ILE A 21 -33.65 -9.89 26.95
N TRP A 22 -32.98 -10.90 27.54
CA TRP A 22 -31.55 -11.13 27.35
C TRP A 22 -31.22 -11.63 25.93
N LEU A 23 -32.07 -12.45 25.31
CA LEU A 23 -31.92 -12.87 23.90
C LEU A 23 -32.19 -11.74 22.90
N CYS A 24 -33.05 -10.78 23.21
CA CYS A 24 -33.25 -9.59 22.38
C CYS A 24 -32.10 -8.61 22.45
N PHE A 25 -31.37 -8.53 23.57
CA PHE A 25 -30.19 -7.68 23.69
C PHE A 25 -28.93 -8.30 23.09
N CYS A 26 -28.85 -9.64 22.92
CA CYS A 26 -27.71 -10.30 22.28
C CYS A 26 -27.70 -10.19 20.75
N ASN A 27 -28.78 -9.74 20.10
CA ASN A 27 -28.89 -9.57 18.66
C ASN A 27 -28.89 -8.09 18.20
N SER A 28 -28.66 -7.15 19.09
CA SER A 28 -28.41 -5.77 18.67
C SER A 28 -27.01 -5.72 18.03
N PRO A 29 -26.86 -5.21 16.80
CA PRO A 29 -25.55 -5.06 16.20
C PRO A 29 -24.66 -4.26 17.14
N THR A 30 -23.49 -4.80 17.45
CA THR A 30 -22.53 -4.06 18.29
C THR A 30 -22.13 -2.78 17.58
N LYS A 31 -21.65 -1.80 18.34
CA LYS A 31 -21.18 -0.51 17.76
C LYS A 31 -20.10 -0.73 16.69
N ALA A 32 -19.45 -1.90 16.67
CA ALA A 32 -18.46 -2.32 15.68
C ALA A 32 -19.10 -2.97 14.43
N ASP A 33 -20.30 -3.56 14.53
CA ASP A 33 -20.96 -4.27 13.42
C ASP A 33 -21.74 -3.31 12.50
N LEU A 34 -22.23 -2.18 13.05
CA LEU A 34 -23.00 -1.20 12.30
C LEU A 34 -22.25 -0.63 11.08
N PRO A 35 -20.96 -0.24 11.18
CA PRO A 35 -20.23 0.25 10.02
C PRO A 35 -20.06 -0.82 8.93
N ARG A 36 -19.81 -2.08 9.32
CA ARG A 36 -19.64 -3.19 8.36
C ARG A 36 -20.90 -3.45 7.54
N GLY A 37 -22.07 -3.47 8.16
CA GLY A 37 -23.34 -3.62 7.46
C GLY A 37 -23.55 -2.53 6.42
N LEU A 38 -23.34 -1.27 6.81
CA LEU A 38 -23.48 -0.11 5.92
C LEU A 38 -22.46 -0.12 4.77
N ILE A 39 -21.23 -0.58 5.02
CA ILE A 39 -20.20 -0.72 3.97
C ILE A 39 -20.65 -1.77 2.95
N THR A 40 -21.07 -2.96 3.41
CA THR A 40 -21.48 -4.05 2.52
C THR A 40 -22.72 -3.68 1.69
N GLU A 41 -23.73 -3.04 2.31
CA GLU A 41 -24.88 -2.53 1.57
C GLU A 41 -24.49 -1.49 0.53
N GLY A 42 -23.57 -0.59 0.88
CA GLY A 42 -23.05 0.42 -0.05
C GLY A 42 -22.27 -0.19 -1.21
N LEU A 43 -21.48 -1.25 -0.98
CA LEU A 43 -20.78 -1.98 -2.04
C LEU A 43 -21.78 -2.66 -2.99
N ASN A 44 -22.84 -3.29 -2.46
CA ASN A 44 -23.88 -3.88 -3.30
C ASN A 44 -24.56 -2.82 -4.19
N PHE A 45 -24.90 -1.67 -3.64
CA PHE A 45 -25.44 -0.56 -4.43
C PHE A 45 -24.47 -0.03 -5.49
N TYR A 46 -23.18 0.03 -5.14
CA TYR A 46 -22.15 0.44 -6.08
C TYR A 46 -22.04 -0.52 -7.27
N ASP A 47 -22.03 -1.83 -7.02
CA ASP A 47 -21.96 -2.89 -8.03
C ASP A 47 -23.22 -2.90 -8.93
N GLU A 48 -24.37 -2.50 -8.40
CA GLU A 48 -25.62 -2.30 -9.15
C GLU A 48 -25.67 -0.96 -9.92
N GLY A 49 -24.64 -0.11 -9.81
CA GLY A 49 -24.61 1.22 -10.41
C GLY A 49 -25.47 2.28 -9.70
N LYS A 50 -26.01 1.94 -8.53
CA LYS A 50 -26.84 2.83 -7.68
C LYS A 50 -25.95 3.72 -6.79
N TYR A 51 -25.16 4.59 -7.41
CA TYR A 51 -24.12 5.38 -6.73
C TYR A 51 -24.66 6.35 -5.67
N ALA A 52 -25.89 6.86 -5.85
CA ALA A 52 -26.53 7.72 -4.84
C ALA A 52 -26.85 6.98 -3.54
N ASP A 53 -27.29 5.71 -3.66
CA ASP A 53 -27.59 4.87 -2.50
C ASP A 53 -26.30 4.42 -1.81
N ALA A 54 -25.27 4.04 -2.58
CA ALA A 54 -23.92 3.75 -2.07
C ALA A 54 -23.35 4.94 -1.28
N LEU A 55 -23.44 6.15 -1.86
CA LEU A 55 -23.01 7.40 -1.23
C LEU A 55 -23.70 7.60 0.14
N GLN A 56 -25.02 7.39 0.22
CA GLN A 56 -25.78 7.57 1.46
C GLN A 56 -25.35 6.56 2.53
N LYS A 57 -25.15 5.28 2.15
CA LYS A 57 -24.71 4.23 3.07
C LYS A 57 -23.32 4.51 3.61
N TRP A 58 -22.37 4.83 2.73
CA TRP A 58 -21.00 5.15 3.14
C TRP A 58 -20.90 6.45 3.96
N LYS A 59 -21.70 7.48 3.65
CA LYS A 59 -21.81 8.67 4.51
C LYS A 59 -22.32 8.33 5.90
N SER A 60 -23.25 7.39 6.02
CA SER A 60 -23.75 6.95 7.32
C SER A 60 -22.67 6.18 8.10
N ALA A 61 -21.89 5.31 7.43
CA ALA A 61 -20.76 4.61 8.03
C ALA A 61 -19.63 5.57 8.43
N SER A 62 -19.33 6.57 7.60
CA SER A 62 -18.35 7.63 7.88
C SER A 62 -18.69 8.46 9.13
N LYS A 63 -19.99 8.76 9.36
CA LYS A 63 -20.46 9.49 10.56
C LYS A 63 -20.19 8.73 11.87
N VAL A 64 -20.11 7.41 11.82
CA VAL A 64 -19.76 6.56 12.98
C VAL A 64 -18.27 6.21 13.05
N GLY A 65 -17.44 6.88 12.23
CA GLY A 65 -15.98 6.82 12.31
C GLY A 65 -15.33 5.70 11.49
N SER A 66 -16.01 5.17 10.48
CA SER A 66 -15.42 4.15 9.61
C SER A 66 -14.41 4.74 8.63
N GLN A 67 -13.13 4.45 8.82
CA GLN A 67 -12.06 4.84 7.89
C GLN A 67 -12.22 4.20 6.49
N GLU A 68 -12.75 2.98 6.44
CA GLU A 68 -13.05 2.28 5.19
C GLU A 68 -14.14 3.01 4.40
N ALA A 69 -15.19 3.47 5.07
CA ALA A 69 -16.25 4.27 4.45
C ALA A 69 -15.71 5.61 3.93
N ASP A 70 -14.80 6.26 4.66
CA ASP A 70 -14.15 7.48 4.21
C ASP A 70 -13.31 7.20 2.95
N PHE A 71 -12.56 6.11 2.90
CA PHE A 71 -11.82 5.72 1.71
C PHE A 71 -12.74 5.46 0.51
N LEU A 72 -13.82 4.69 0.70
CA LEU A 72 -14.80 4.39 -0.36
C LEU A 72 -15.52 5.66 -0.86
N LEU A 73 -15.82 6.61 0.02
CA LEU A 73 -16.35 7.93 -0.37
C LEU A 73 -15.34 8.69 -1.22
N GLY A 74 -14.07 8.73 -0.80
CA GLY A 74 -13.01 9.32 -1.59
C GLY A 74 -12.94 8.72 -2.99
N PHE A 75 -12.97 7.39 -3.08
CA PHE A 75 -12.95 6.67 -4.34
C PHE A 75 -14.18 6.96 -5.23
N LEU A 76 -15.37 7.03 -4.65
CA LEU A 76 -16.59 7.36 -5.38
C LEU A 76 -16.56 8.80 -5.93
N TYR A 77 -16.10 9.75 -5.14
CA TYR A 77 -15.98 11.14 -5.58
C TYR A 77 -14.90 11.30 -6.64
N ASP A 78 -13.78 10.57 -6.54
CA ASP A 78 -12.70 10.62 -7.52
C ASP A 78 -13.10 10.03 -8.88
N GLY A 79 -13.57 8.78 -8.87
CA GLY A 79 -13.81 8.02 -10.10
C GLY A 79 -15.15 8.31 -10.78
N ILE A 80 -16.23 8.40 -10.00
CA ILE A 80 -17.61 8.46 -10.53
C ILE A 80 -18.15 9.89 -10.56
N LEU A 81 -18.05 10.57 -9.43
CA LEU A 81 -18.62 11.91 -9.29
C LEU A 81 -17.70 13.02 -9.80
N GLN A 82 -16.45 12.69 -10.11
CA GLN A 82 -15.43 13.58 -10.65
C GLN A 82 -15.30 14.90 -9.85
N ASN A 83 -15.31 14.77 -8.53
CA ASN A 83 -15.18 15.89 -7.60
C ASN A 83 -13.90 15.71 -6.76
N ASP A 84 -12.79 16.20 -7.30
CA ASP A 84 -11.46 16.07 -6.69
C ASP A 84 -11.36 16.68 -5.28
N LYS A 85 -12.11 17.76 -5.01
CA LYS A 85 -12.08 18.40 -3.68
C LYS A 85 -12.71 17.51 -2.61
N GLU A 86 -13.89 16.96 -2.90
CA GLU A 86 -14.55 16.02 -2.00
C GLU A 86 -13.75 14.71 -1.90
N ALA A 87 -13.19 14.22 -3.01
CA ALA A 87 -12.32 13.05 -3.00
C ALA A 87 -11.13 13.26 -2.07
N LEU A 88 -10.41 14.38 -2.21
CA LEU A 88 -9.27 14.70 -1.35
C LEU A 88 -9.71 14.80 0.13
N PHE A 89 -10.83 15.47 0.43
CA PHE A 89 -11.34 15.58 1.79
C PHE A 89 -11.56 14.20 2.44
N PHE A 90 -12.23 13.28 1.76
CA PHE A 90 -12.53 11.97 2.31
C PHE A 90 -11.29 11.06 2.35
N PHE A 91 -10.40 11.16 1.37
CA PHE A 91 -9.11 10.46 1.43
C PHE A 91 -8.24 10.96 2.59
N GLU A 92 -8.17 12.29 2.83
CA GLU A 92 -7.43 12.84 3.98
C GLU A 92 -7.99 12.32 5.30
N LYS A 93 -9.32 12.28 5.43
CA LYS A 93 -9.99 11.76 6.63
C LYS A 93 -9.65 10.30 6.89
N ALA A 94 -9.66 9.44 5.86
CA ALA A 94 -9.25 8.05 5.96
C ALA A 94 -7.74 7.91 6.25
N ALA A 95 -6.91 8.71 5.57
CA ALA A 95 -5.45 8.70 5.72
C ALA A 95 -5.00 9.09 7.13
N LEU A 96 -5.64 10.09 7.74
CA LEU A 96 -5.41 10.48 9.14
C LEU A 96 -5.77 9.38 10.14
N SER A 97 -6.70 8.50 9.77
CA SER A 97 -7.07 7.31 10.55
C SER A 97 -6.16 6.11 10.27
N GLY A 98 -5.12 6.26 9.44
CA GLY A 98 -4.12 5.24 9.16
C GLY A 98 -4.44 4.34 7.95
N HIS A 99 -5.45 4.66 7.12
CA HIS A 99 -5.76 3.88 5.93
C HIS A 99 -4.67 4.08 4.86
N VAL A 100 -3.87 3.03 4.60
CA VAL A 100 -2.65 3.11 3.77
C VAL A 100 -2.96 3.54 2.33
N GLN A 101 -3.95 2.92 1.66
CA GLN A 101 -4.31 3.31 0.30
C GLN A 101 -4.83 4.76 0.21
N ALA A 102 -5.50 5.25 1.26
CA ALA A 102 -5.89 6.65 1.32
C ALA A 102 -4.67 7.57 1.43
N GLN A 103 -3.64 7.20 2.21
CA GLN A 103 -2.38 7.94 2.29
C GLN A 103 -1.71 8.04 0.91
N VAL A 104 -1.70 6.94 0.14
CA VAL A 104 -1.17 6.93 -1.25
C VAL A 104 -1.98 7.89 -2.13
N ASN A 105 -3.32 7.84 -2.08
CA ASN A 105 -4.18 8.69 -2.89
C ASN A 105 -4.04 10.18 -2.53
N VAL A 106 -3.95 10.50 -1.25
CA VAL A 106 -3.69 11.88 -0.80
C VAL A 106 -2.33 12.37 -1.31
N GLY A 107 -1.29 11.53 -1.21
CA GLY A 107 0.02 11.83 -1.78
C GLY A 107 -0.06 12.14 -3.27
N LEU A 108 -0.80 11.33 -4.03
CA LEU A 108 -1.00 11.49 -5.47
C LEU A 108 -1.73 12.80 -5.80
N LYS A 109 -2.80 13.11 -5.06
CA LYS A 109 -3.56 14.36 -5.27
C LYS A 109 -2.72 15.60 -4.99
N TYR A 110 -1.88 15.59 -3.95
CA TYR A 110 -0.93 16.67 -3.71
C TYR A 110 0.20 16.73 -4.74
N GLU A 111 0.67 15.58 -5.26
CA GLU A 111 1.68 15.52 -6.31
C GLU A 111 1.17 16.16 -7.62
N ARG A 112 -0.09 15.91 -7.97
CA ARG A 112 -0.71 16.35 -9.23
C ARG A 112 -1.48 17.66 -9.13
N GLY A 113 -1.86 18.10 -7.94
CA GLY A 113 -2.71 19.27 -7.73
C GLY A 113 -4.19 18.99 -7.98
N GLU A 114 -4.65 17.75 -7.80
CA GLU A 114 -6.04 17.34 -7.99
C GLU A 114 -6.85 17.68 -6.73
N GLY A 115 -7.86 18.55 -6.86
CA GLY A 115 -8.65 19.08 -5.75
C GLY A 115 -7.91 20.09 -4.85
N THR A 116 -6.62 20.34 -5.11
CA THR A 116 -5.75 21.25 -4.37
C THR A 116 -4.65 21.80 -5.28
N ASN A 117 -3.79 22.68 -4.76
CA ASN A 117 -2.57 23.07 -5.46
C ASN A 117 -1.50 21.99 -5.32
N VAL A 118 -0.62 21.86 -6.33
CA VAL A 118 0.56 20.98 -6.27
C VAL A 118 1.39 21.30 -5.03
N ASN A 119 1.65 20.28 -4.21
CA ASN A 119 2.47 20.40 -3.01
C ASN A 119 3.32 19.14 -2.81
N LYS A 120 4.58 19.19 -3.27
CA LYS A 120 5.49 18.05 -3.19
C LYS A 120 5.85 17.65 -1.76
N ASP A 121 5.94 18.61 -0.84
CA ASP A 121 6.29 18.31 0.55
C ASP A 121 5.16 17.53 1.24
N LYS A 122 3.91 17.90 1.00
CA LYS A 122 2.76 17.13 1.48
C LYS A 122 2.68 15.76 0.80
N ALA A 123 2.98 15.67 -0.50
CA ALA A 123 3.04 14.38 -1.19
C ALA A 123 4.12 13.47 -0.57
N ILE A 124 5.33 13.98 -0.33
CA ILE A 124 6.41 13.25 0.36
C ILE A 124 5.96 12.80 1.74
N TYR A 125 5.31 13.67 2.52
CA TYR A 125 4.80 13.31 3.85
C TYR A 125 3.84 12.12 3.78
N TRP A 126 2.82 12.18 2.92
CA TRP A 126 1.80 11.13 2.84
C TRP A 126 2.35 9.83 2.25
N TYR A 127 3.18 9.91 1.21
CA TYR A 127 3.88 8.73 0.70
C TYR A 127 4.81 8.12 1.74
N SER A 128 5.47 8.91 2.60
CA SER A 128 6.29 8.39 3.70
C SER A 128 5.44 7.59 4.69
N GLN A 129 4.25 8.09 5.07
CA GLN A 129 3.36 7.35 5.98
C GLN A 129 2.96 5.98 5.40
N ALA A 130 2.58 5.92 4.12
CA ALA A 130 2.24 4.68 3.45
C ALA A 130 3.46 3.77 3.23
N ALA A 131 4.63 4.33 2.90
CA ALA A 131 5.87 3.60 2.67
C ALA A 131 6.36 2.87 3.92
N PHE A 132 6.24 3.47 5.11
CA PHE A 132 6.51 2.80 6.39
C PHE A 132 5.57 1.64 6.67
N ASN A 133 4.36 1.65 6.12
CA ASN A 133 3.41 0.54 6.15
C ASN A 133 3.64 -0.48 5.02
N GLN A 134 4.81 -0.49 4.39
CA GLN A 134 5.22 -1.44 3.36
C GLN A 134 4.36 -1.42 2.09
N ASP A 135 3.79 -0.28 1.73
CA ASP A 135 3.15 -0.10 0.44
C ASP A 135 4.22 0.15 -0.64
N ASP A 136 4.32 -0.74 -1.62
CA ASP A 136 5.36 -0.70 -2.66
C ASP A 136 5.21 0.49 -3.60
N ILE A 137 3.97 0.89 -3.90
CA ILE A 137 3.66 2.06 -4.74
C ILE A 137 4.09 3.34 -4.02
N ALA A 138 3.77 3.47 -2.73
CA ALA A 138 4.19 4.62 -1.94
C ALA A 138 5.71 4.71 -1.84
N GLN A 139 6.40 3.59 -1.60
CA GLN A 139 7.87 3.54 -1.56
C GLN A 139 8.49 3.99 -2.88
N PHE A 140 7.96 3.51 -4.03
CA PHE A 140 8.40 3.93 -5.35
C PHE A 140 8.16 5.43 -5.60
N ARG A 141 6.98 5.94 -5.27
CA ARG A 141 6.62 7.34 -5.45
C ARG A 141 7.43 8.26 -4.57
N LEU A 142 7.61 7.89 -3.29
CA LEU A 142 8.49 8.59 -2.36
C LEU A 142 9.91 8.69 -2.92
N ALA A 143 10.47 7.56 -3.35
CA ALA A 143 11.81 7.51 -3.95
C ALA A 143 11.90 8.44 -5.18
N SER A 144 10.90 8.43 -6.05
CA SER A 144 10.84 9.24 -7.26
C SER A 144 10.80 10.75 -6.96
N LEU A 145 10.10 11.16 -5.90
CA LEU A 145 10.10 12.56 -5.46
C LEU A 145 11.43 12.94 -4.82
N LEU A 146 11.97 12.11 -3.92
CA LEU A 146 13.25 12.33 -3.25
C LEU A 146 14.42 12.42 -4.25
N GLN A 147 14.36 11.67 -5.36
CA GLN A 147 15.39 11.73 -6.40
C GLN A 147 15.55 13.13 -7.01
N LYS A 148 14.49 13.94 -6.98
CA LYS A 148 14.47 15.31 -7.49
C LYS A 148 14.91 16.35 -6.43
N VAL A 149 15.11 15.92 -5.18
CA VAL A 149 15.54 16.77 -4.07
C VAL A 149 17.05 16.67 -3.91
N SER A 150 17.73 17.83 -3.90
CA SER A 150 19.19 17.87 -3.71
C SER A 150 19.62 17.22 -2.39
N GLY A 151 20.66 16.39 -2.44
CA GLY A 151 21.19 15.69 -1.27
C GLY A 151 20.38 14.45 -0.83
N LYS A 152 19.26 14.11 -1.49
CA LYS A 152 18.40 12.97 -1.12
C LYS A 152 18.63 11.71 -1.97
N ALA A 153 19.69 11.65 -2.77
CA ALA A 153 19.91 10.53 -3.69
C ALA A 153 20.06 9.18 -2.98
N ARG A 154 20.74 9.11 -1.82
CA ARG A 154 20.87 7.87 -1.02
C ARG A 154 19.54 7.42 -0.47
N GLU A 155 18.76 8.33 0.07
CA GLU A 155 17.43 8.04 0.62
C GLU A 155 16.47 7.58 -0.50
N SER A 156 16.53 8.21 -1.67
CA SER A 156 15.78 7.77 -2.84
C SER A 156 16.17 6.35 -3.26
N HIS A 157 17.47 6.05 -3.36
CA HIS A 157 17.95 4.70 -3.69
C HIS A 157 17.43 3.65 -2.69
N PHE A 158 17.50 3.95 -1.39
CA PHE A 158 16.98 3.08 -0.33
C PHE A 158 15.49 2.77 -0.53
N TRP A 159 14.65 3.77 -0.80
CA TRP A 159 13.22 3.55 -0.99
C TRP A 159 12.89 2.81 -2.29
N PHE A 160 13.65 3.04 -3.39
CA PHE A 160 13.54 2.20 -4.58
C PHE A 160 13.87 0.75 -4.27
N ALA A 161 14.93 0.50 -3.47
CA ALA A 161 15.30 -0.84 -3.07
C ALA A 161 14.18 -1.51 -2.25
N LYS A 162 13.57 -0.79 -1.32
CA LYS A 162 12.43 -1.31 -0.53
C LYS A 162 11.22 -1.66 -1.40
N SER A 163 10.86 -0.80 -2.35
CA SER A 163 9.79 -1.07 -3.31
C SER A 163 10.11 -2.30 -4.19
N ALA A 164 11.35 -2.42 -4.63
CA ALA A 164 11.82 -3.56 -5.42
C ALA A 164 11.77 -4.89 -4.64
N GLU A 165 12.08 -4.88 -3.33
CA GLU A 165 11.92 -6.05 -2.43
C GLU A 165 10.47 -6.57 -2.40
N LEU A 166 9.49 -5.68 -2.59
CA LEU A 166 8.08 -6.02 -2.66
C LEU A 166 7.63 -6.42 -4.08
N GLY A 167 8.55 -6.46 -5.04
CA GLY A 167 8.28 -6.91 -6.40
C GLY A 167 7.87 -5.82 -7.38
N ASN A 168 8.09 -4.56 -7.07
CA ASN A 168 7.79 -3.46 -7.96
C ASN A 168 8.80 -3.40 -9.14
N ALA A 169 8.33 -3.69 -10.35
CA ALA A 169 9.16 -3.73 -11.56
C ALA A 169 9.77 -2.36 -11.93
N GLU A 170 9.02 -1.27 -11.78
CA GLU A 170 9.49 0.08 -12.05
C GLU A 170 10.59 0.51 -11.07
N ALA A 171 10.52 0.05 -9.82
CA ALA A 171 11.57 0.27 -8.84
C ALA A 171 12.89 -0.42 -9.26
N HIS A 172 12.83 -1.62 -9.82
CA HIS A 172 14.00 -2.28 -10.39
C HIS A 172 14.60 -1.50 -11.56
N LEU A 173 13.79 -0.93 -12.47
CA LEU A 173 14.29 -0.06 -13.55
C LEU A 173 14.96 1.21 -13.01
N ALA A 174 14.38 1.81 -11.97
CA ALA A 174 14.98 2.97 -11.31
C ALA A 174 16.33 2.61 -10.65
N LEU A 175 16.43 1.44 -9.99
CA LEU A 175 17.68 0.93 -9.42
C LEU A 175 18.72 0.68 -10.50
N ALA A 176 18.36 0.07 -11.64
CA ALA A 176 19.27 -0.11 -12.77
C ALA A 176 19.88 1.24 -13.19
N THR A 177 19.04 2.26 -13.34
CA THR A 177 19.50 3.63 -13.67
C THR A 177 20.41 4.21 -12.58
N ASN A 178 20.10 3.99 -11.31
CA ASN A 178 20.93 4.45 -10.19
C ASN A 178 22.31 3.78 -10.20
N PHE A 179 22.40 2.48 -10.46
CA PHE A 179 23.68 1.76 -10.58
C PHE A 179 24.50 2.19 -11.80
N ILE A 180 23.86 2.53 -12.93
CA ILE A 180 24.55 3.05 -14.11
C ILE A 180 25.17 4.41 -13.83
N LEU A 181 24.41 5.30 -13.20
CA LEU A 181 24.77 6.69 -13.01
C LEU A 181 25.54 6.96 -11.70
N GLY A 182 25.52 6.03 -10.75
CA GLY A 182 26.06 6.23 -9.41
C GLY A 182 25.20 7.17 -8.56
N ARG A 183 23.88 7.13 -8.71
CA ARG A 183 22.96 8.00 -7.97
C ARG A 183 22.59 7.41 -6.62
N GLY A 184 23.18 7.95 -5.56
CA GLY A 184 22.94 7.47 -4.18
C GLY A 184 23.58 6.12 -3.86
N VAL A 185 24.33 5.54 -4.79
CA VAL A 185 25.02 4.26 -4.70
C VAL A 185 26.24 4.28 -5.62
N GLY A 186 27.22 3.43 -5.39
CA GLY A 186 28.35 3.24 -6.31
C GLY A 186 27.91 2.73 -7.69
N LYS A 187 28.63 3.11 -8.76
CA LYS A 187 28.36 2.58 -10.11
C LYS A 187 28.67 1.08 -10.15
N ASN A 188 27.70 0.31 -10.65
CA ASN A 188 27.84 -1.14 -10.77
C ASN A 188 27.00 -1.69 -11.93
N LEU A 189 27.65 -2.01 -13.07
CA LEU A 189 26.94 -2.49 -14.25
C LEU A 189 26.36 -3.89 -14.07
N THR A 190 27.00 -4.75 -13.26
CA THR A 190 26.46 -6.08 -12.94
C THR A 190 25.14 -5.97 -12.21
N LEU A 191 25.05 -5.13 -11.17
CA LEU A 191 23.81 -4.91 -10.42
C LEU A 191 22.75 -4.16 -11.25
N ALA A 192 23.18 -3.26 -12.15
CA ALA A 192 22.27 -2.65 -13.11
C ALA A 192 21.61 -3.70 -14.03
N HIS A 193 22.41 -4.63 -14.55
CA HIS A 193 21.93 -5.76 -15.40
C HIS A 193 21.00 -6.69 -14.61
N VAL A 194 21.34 -7.05 -13.36
CA VAL A 194 20.46 -7.81 -12.45
C VAL A 194 19.11 -7.10 -12.32
N SER A 195 19.13 -5.80 -12.05
CA SER A 195 17.91 -5.01 -11.88
C SER A 195 17.06 -4.98 -13.16
N CYS A 196 17.66 -4.90 -14.36
CA CYS A 196 16.94 -5.02 -15.63
C CYS A 196 16.28 -6.40 -15.80
N ASN A 197 16.98 -7.49 -15.46
CA ASN A 197 16.43 -8.83 -15.54
C ASN A 197 15.22 -9.01 -14.62
N LEU A 198 15.31 -8.51 -13.39
CA LEU A 198 14.22 -8.59 -12.41
C LEU A 198 13.03 -7.72 -12.84
N ALA A 199 13.27 -6.52 -13.38
CA ALA A 199 12.22 -5.69 -13.96
C ALA A 199 11.49 -6.39 -15.10
N THR A 200 12.23 -7.02 -16.02
CA THR A 200 11.64 -7.80 -17.13
C THR A 200 10.80 -8.97 -16.62
N PHE A 201 11.28 -9.68 -15.59
CA PHE A 201 10.59 -10.84 -15.03
C PHE A 201 9.30 -10.46 -14.28
N LEU A 202 9.31 -9.34 -13.57
CA LEU A 202 8.21 -8.91 -12.71
C LEU A 202 7.13 -8.12 -13.45
N SER A 203 7.51 -7.41 -14.52
CA SER A 203 6.57 -6.56 -15.25
C SER A 203 5.54 -7.38 -16.02
N ARG A 204 4.31 -6.87 -16.02
CA ARG A 204 3.22 -7.32 -16.90
C ARG A 204 2.92 -6.33 -18.02
N ASP A 205 3.56 -5.16 -17.96
CA ASP A 205 3.42 -4.09 -18.93
C ASP A 205 4.47 -4.23 -20.04
N ILE A 206 4.03 -4.26 -21.29
CA ILE A 206 4.87 -4.46 -22.47
C ILE A 206 5.90 -3.34 -22.62
N ASP A 207 5.52 -2.11 -22.33
CA ASP A 207 6.43 -0.96 -22.46
C ASP A 207 7.55 -1.01 -21.41
N SER A 208 7.23 -1.40 -20.19
CA SER A 208 8.22 -1.60 -19.12
C SER A 208 9.16 -2.77 -19.45
N ILE A 209 8.63 -3.88 -19.99
CA ILE A 209 9.44 -5.01 -20.46
C ILE A 209 10.39 -4.53 -21.59
N SER A 210 9.88 -3.81 -22.57
CA SER A 210 10.68 -3.30 -23.68
C SER A 210 11.80 -2.37 -23.20
N ARG A 211 11.49 -1.44 -22.30
CA ARG A 211 12.49 -0.52 -21.71
C ARG A 211 13.58 -1.29 -20.93
N SER A 212 13.20 -2.32 -20.17
CA SER A 212 14.17 -3.11 -19.40
C SER A 212 15.08 -3.95 -20.29
N ILE A 213 14.55 -4.53 -21.37
CA ILE A 213 15.34 -5.27 -22.38
C ILE A 213 16.29 -4.33 -23.10
N GLN A 214 15.82 -3.18 -23.57
CA GLN A 214 16.65 -2.19 -24.24
C GLN A 214 17.81 -1.75 -23.36
N LEU A 215 17.53 -1.37 -22.12
CA LEU A 215 18.56 -0.94 -21.16
C LEU A 215 19.57 -2.05 -20.89
N ARG A 216 19.12 -3.28 -20.74
CA ARG A 216 19.98 -4.46 -20.56
C ARG A 216 20.91 -4.67 -21.77
N THR A 217 20.37 -4.61 -22.99
CA THR A 217 21.16 -4.78 -24.22
C THR A 217 22.24 -3.70 -24.33
N GLU A 218 21.93 -2.45 -23.98
CA GLU A 218 22.91 -1.38 -23.93
C GLU A 218 24.01 -1.63 -22.88
N LEU A 219 23.67 -2.18 -21.72
CA LEU A 219 24.64 -2.54 -20.69
C LEU A 219 25.58 -3.65 -21.16
N GLU A 220 25.08 -4.68 -21.81
CA GLU A 220 25.86 -5.81 -22.31
C GLU A 220 26.97 -5.39 -23.27
N THR A 221 26.78 -4.30 -24.03
CA THR A 221 27.85 -3.72 -24.89
C THR A 221 29.03 -3.15 -24.10
N LYS A 222 28.86 -2.88 -22.80
CA LYS A 222 29.85 -2.25 -21.91
C LYS A 222 30.37 -3.20 -20.84
N MET A 223 29.90 -4.44 -20.82
CA MET A 223 30.21 -5.45 -19.81
C MET A 223 31.09 -6.57 -20.40
N SER A 224 31.93 -7.16 -19.56
CA SER A 224 32.62 -8.39 -19.93
C SER A 224 31.66 -9.59 -19.88
N THR A 225 32.01 -10.65 -20.60
CA THR A 225 31.26 -11.93 -20.58
C THR A 225 31.08 -12.46 -19.16
N ASP A 226 32.09 -12.32 -18.29
CA ASP A 226 32.02 -12.80 -16.91
C ASP A 226 31.08 -11.96 -16.06
N GLN A 227 31.04 -10.64 -16.27
CA GLN A 227 30.05 -9.77 -15.61
C GLN A 227 28.62 -10.10 -16.02
N ILE A 228 28.38 -10.43 -17.29
CA ILE A 228 27.05 -10.81 -17.79
C ILE A 228 26.62 -12.15 -17.15
N LYS A 229 27.51 -13.17 -17.17
CA LYS A 229 27.24 -14.48 -16.53
C LYS A 229 26.94 -14.34 -15.04
N GLU A 230 27.70 -13.49 -14.34
CA GLU A 230 27.45 -13.24 -12.91
C GLU A 230 26.11 -12.54 -12.68
N ALA A 231 25.76 -11.55 -13.49
CA ALA A 231 24.45 -10.88 -13.41
C ALA A 231 23.29 -11.84 -13.65
N GLU A 232 23.42 -12.73 -14.63
CA GLU A 232 22.41 -13.79 -14.87
C GLU A 232 22.29 -14.77 -13.70
N ARG A 233 23.44 -15.20 -13.13
CA ARG A 233 23.48 -16.08 -11.96
C ARG A 233 22.79 -15.44 -10.76
N LEU A 234 23.09 -14.18 -10.49
CA LEU A 234 22.48 -13.42 -9.40
C LEU A 234 20.97 -13.25 -9.62
N SER A 235 20.56 -12.93 -10.85
CA SER A 235 19.13 -12.77 -11.19
C SER A 235 18.35 -14.06 -10.94
N ARG A 236 18.87 -15.21 -11.39
CA ARG A 236 18.26 -16.54 -11.12
C ARG A 236 18.12 -16.79 -9.63
N LYS A 237 19.18 -16.58 -8.85
CA LYS A 237 19.15 -16.74 -7.40
C LYS A 237 18.11 -15.84 -6.73
N CYS A 238 17.93 -14.62 -7.25
CA CYS A 238 16.91 -13.69 -6.76
C CYS A 238 15.50 -14.21 -7.01
N ILE A 239 15.21 -14.69 -8.19
CA ILE A 239 13.90 -15.23 -8.55
C ILE A 239 13.57 -16.46 -7.69
N GLU A 240 14.53 -17.39 -7.53
CA GLU A 240 14.38 -18.60 -6.70
C GLU A 240 14.06 -18.27 -5.23
N LYS A 241 14.69 -17.25 -4.67
CA LYS A 241 14.48 -16.80 -3.28
C LYS A 241 13.29 -15.84 -3.10
N LYS A 242 12.43 -15.70 -4.10
CA LYS A 242 11.25 -14.81 -4.07
C LYS A 242 11.59 -13.38 -3.64
N PHE A 243 12.71 -12.84 -4.10
CA PHE A 243 13.20 -11.48 -3.91
C PHE A 243 13.61 -11.09 -2.48
N LYS A 244 13.26 -11.86 -1.44
CA LYS A 244 13.42 -11.49 -0.02
C LYS A 244 14.87 -11.32 0.46
N GLU A 245 15.86 -11.86 -0.22
CA GLU A 245 17.26 -11.75 0.19
C GLU A 245 18.16 -11.12 -0.89
N CYS A 246 17.57 -10.72 -2.00
CA CYS A 246 18.34 -10.19 -3.11
C CYS A 246 18.82 -8.77 -2.89
N MET A 247 18.02 -8.00 -2.19
CA MET A 247 18.30 -6.59 -2.01
C MET A 247 19.36 -6.33 -0.94
N SER A 248 19.58 -7.25 0.01
CA SER A 248 20.73 -7.15 0.91
C SER A 248 22.05 -7.13 0.12
N TYR A 249 22.17 -7.95 -0.92
CA TYR A 249 23.32 -7.89 -1.83
C TYR A 249 23.39 -6.62 -2.68
N LEU A 250 22.23 -5.96 -2.91
CA LEU A 250 22.16 -4.71 -3.68
C LEU A 250 22.37 -3.47 -2.81
N ILE A 251 22.24 -3.60 -1.48
CA ILE A 251 22.40 -2.51 -0.50
C ILE A 251 23.73 -2.60 0.24
N GLU A 252 24.26 -3.81 0.51
CA GLU A 252 25.43 -4.06 1.36
C GLU A 252 26.80 -4.03 0.62
N LEU A 253 26.82 -3.66 -0.65
CA LEU A 253 28.09 -3.53 -1.39
C LEU A 253 28.65 -2.09 -1.26
N GLU A 254 28.89 -1.63 -0.01
CA GLU A 254 29.88 -0.60 0.31
C GLU A 254 30.84 -1.10 1.38
#